data_1097cc558241b79a12a616263bcee345
#
_entry.id   1097cc558241b79a12a616263bcee345
#
_cell.length_a   1.000
_cell.length_b   1.000
_cell.length_c   1.000
_cell.angle_alpha   90.00
_cell.angle_beta   90.00
_cell.angle_gamma   90.00
#
_symmetry.space_group_name_H-M   'P 1'
#
loop_
_entity.id
_entity.type
_entity.pdbx_description
1 polymer ?
#
loop_
_entity_poly.entity_id
_entity_poly.type
_entity_poly.pdbx_seq_one_letter_code
_entity_poly.pdbx_strand_id
1 'polypeptide(L)'
;IAILLEGEFESVFKNKLVQKNNQIKLDKKSKTTKMIIVSDGDLIANKVSASETIFPLAYDPNIKYTYPGNKHFLINAIQYLCDDKGLAHLKTKELSLRMLDKEKTQRNKLLLVDFVHQHQI
;
A
#
# COMPACT_ATOMS: atom_id res chain seq x y z
N ILE A 1 -4.91 -12.43 2.79
CA ILE A 1 -6.14 -11.81 2.26
C ILE A 1 -6.40 -10.54 3.05
N ALA A 2 -6.77 -9.43 2.37
CA ALA A 2 -7.21 -8.19 2.99
C ALA A 2 -8.60 -7.83 2.51
N ILE A 3 -9.44 -7.29 3.41
CA ILE A 3 -10.82 -6.88 3.12
C ILE A 3 -10.98 -5.43 3.57
N LEU A 4 -11.50 -4.59 2.67
CA LEU A 4 -11.92 -3.24 2.96
C LEU A 4 -13.42 -3.23 3.26
N LEU A 5 -13.81 -2.63 4.36
CA LEU A 5 -15.19 -2.39 4.78
C LEU A 5 -15.41 -0.89 4.91
N GLU A 6 -16.49 -0.38 4.29
CA GLU A 6 -16.86 1.02 4.36
C GLU A 6 -18.33 1.16 4.65
N GLY A 7 -18.68 2.14 5.48
CA GLY A 7 -20.08 2.43 5.82
C GLY A 7 -20.33 2.63 7.30
N GLU A 8 -21.55 2.41 7.69
CA GLU A 8 -22.00 2.44 9.08
C GLU A 8 -22.18 1.02 9.58
N PHE A 9 -21.56 0.70 10.72
CA PHE A 9 -21.59 -0.64 11.30
C PHE A 9 -22.53 -0.66 12.51
N GLU A 10 -23.33 -1.74 12.60
CA GLU A 10 -24.17 -1.95 13.77
C GLU A 10 -23.33 -2.43 14.96
N SER A 11 -23.65 -1.90 16.14
CA SER A 11 -22.99 -2.33 17.38
C SER A 11 -23.37 -3.77 17.75
N VAL A 12 -22.39 -4.57 18.11
CA VAL A 12 -22.60 -5.94 18.65
C VAL A 12 -23.44 -5.90 19.93
N PHE A 13 -23.47 -4.76 20.62
CA PHE A 13 -24.24 -4.54 21.85
C PHE A 13 -25.64 -3.97 21.61
N LYS A 14 -26.07 -3.76 20.36
CA LYS A 14 -27.36 -3.15 19.99
C LYS A 14 -28.55 -3.78 20.72
N ASN A 15 -28.52 -5.12 20.90
CA ASN A 15 -29.60 -5.91 21.47
C ASN A 15 -29.25 -6.57 22.81
N LYS A 16 -28.11 -6.21 23.42
CA LYS A 16 -27.71 -6.74 24.71
C LYS A 16 -28.14 -5.80 25.82
N LEU A 17 -28.66 -6.39 26.91
CA LEU A 17 -28.87 -5.67 28.17
C LEU A 17 -27.51 -5.37 28.78
N VAL A 18 -26.99 -4.20 28.51
CA VAL A 18 -25.78 -3.71 29.19
C VAL A 18 -26.23 -3.11 30.51
N GLN A 19 -25.68 -3.61 31.62
CA GLN A 19 -25.96 -3.03 32.93
C GLN A 19 -25.64 -1.55 32.88
N LYS A 20 -26.63 -0.75 33.28
CA LYS A 20 -26.59 0.72 33.33
C LYS A 20 -25.63 1.27 34.39
N ASN A 21 -24.39 0.80 34.42
CA ASN A 21 -23.34 1.42 35.21
C ASN A 21 -22.74 2.60 34.40
N ASN A 22 -23.51 3.52 34.18
CA ASN A 22 -23.55 4.97 34.37
C ASN A 22 -22.63 5.88 33.60
N GLN A 23 -21.66 5.47 32.82
CA GLN A 23 -20.78 6.46 32.15
C GLN A 23 -20.48 6.20 30.67
N ILE A 24 -20.85 5.05 30.15
CA ILE A 24 -20.56 4.74 28.73
C ILE A 24 -21.86 4.79 27.94
N LYS A 25 -22.04 5.82 27.12
CA LYS A 25 -23.12 5.87 26.15
C LYS A 25 -22.76 4.92 24.99
N LEU A 26 -23.47 3.81 24.89
CA LEU A 26 -23.33 2.86 23.80
C LEU A 26 -24.19 3.29 22.62
N ASP A 27 -23.54 3.67 21.54
CA ASP A 27 -24.24 3.95 20.29
C ASP A 27 -24.64 2.62 19.63
N LYS A 28 -25.85 2.59 19.07
CA LYS A 28 -26.39 1.41 18.38
C LYS A 28 -25.75 1.20 17.01
N LYS A 29 -25.19 2.26 16.42
CA LYS A 29 -24.62 2.30 15.09
C LYS A 29 -23.43 3.25 15.07
N SER A 30 -22.38 2.90 14.36
CA SER A 30 -21.24 3.78 14.19
C SER A 30 -21.56 4.95 13.26
N LYS A 31 -20.75 6.00 13.29
CA LYS A 31 -20.67 6.95 12.17
C LYS A 31 -20.10 6.23 10.95
N THR A 32 -20.30 6.79 9.77
CA THR A 32 -19.65 6.31 8.54
C THR A 32 -18.14 6.27 8.76
N THR A 33 -17.55 5.10 8.59
CA THR A 33 -16.13 4.87 8.81
C THR A 33 -15.58 3.83 7.83
N LYS A 34 -14.26 3.72 7.78
CA LYS A 34 -13.53 2.76 6.96
C LYS A 34 -12.74 1.81 7.86
N MET A 35 -12.65 0.55 7.47
CA MET A 35 -11.91 -0.46 8.19
C MET A 35 -11.21 -1.39 7.19
N ILE A 36 -9.95 -1.71 7.44
CA ILE A 36 -9.21 -2.73 6.67
C ILE A 36 -8.89 -3.87 7.62
N ILE A 37 -9.34 -5.07 7.27
CA ILE A 37 -9.06 -6.30 8.01
C ILE A 37 -8.06 -7.11 7.20
N VAL A 38 -6.94 -7.45 7.82
CA VAL A 38 -5.89 -8.27 7.21
C VAL A 38 -5.82 -9.59 7.98
N SER A 39 -5.89 -10.72 7.27
CA SER A 39 -5.90 -12.05 7.88
C SER A 39 -4.51 -12.57 8.27
N ASP A 40 -3.46 -11.85 7.92
CA ASP A 40 -2.07 -12.22 8.17
C ASP A 40 -1.37 -11.14 9.02
N GLY A 41 -1.13 -11.45 10.29
CA GLY A 41 -0.47 -10.55 11.23
C GLY A 41 1.03 -10.38 10.94
N ASP A 42 1.66 -11.38 10.30
CA ASP A 42 3.09 -11.34 9.99
C ASP A 42 3.43 -10.31 8.90
N LEU A 43 2.43 -9.88 8.15
CA LEU A 43 2.59 -8.84 7.14
C LEU A 43 3.17 -7.54 7.70
N ILE A 44 2.83 -7.21 8.96
CA ILE A 44 3.26 -5.97 9.62
C ILE A 44 4.15 -6.21 10.85
N ALA A 45 4.46 -7.49 11.14
CA ALA A 45 5.28 -7.82 12.29
C ALA A 45 6.76 -7.51 12.04
N ASN A 46 7.41 -6.90 13.03
CA ASN A 46 8.87 -6.82 13.07
C ASN A 46 9.40 -8.09 13.74
N LYS A 47 10.28 -8.81 13.07
CA LYS A 47 10.98 -9.94 13.70
C LYS A 47 12.06 -9.44 14.63
N VAL A 48 12.27 -10.16 15.75
CA VAL A 48 13.31 -9.86 16.74
C VAL A 48 14.25 -11.07 16.79
N SER A 49 15.56 -10.82 16.76
CA SER A 49 16.56 -11.86 16.93
C SER A 49 16.72 -12.31 18.38
N ALA A 50 17.36 -13.44 18.61
CA ALA A 50 17.72 -13.90 19.97
C ALA A 50 18.60 -12.89 20.73
N SER A 51 19.31 -12.01 20.04
CA SER A 51 20.11 -10.91 20.60
C SER A 51 19.33 -9.60 20.75
N GLU A 52 17.99 -9.65 20.77
CA GLU A 52 17.09 -8.49 20.88
C GLU A 52 17.22 -7.45 19.76
N THR A 53 17.89 -7.79 18.67
CA THR A 53 17.96 -6.91 17.51
C THR A 53 16.64 -6.93 16.73
N ILE A 54 16.02 -5.76 16.56
CA ILE A 54 14.77 -5.60 15.80
C ILE A 54 15.10 -5.49 14.31
N PHE A 55 14.56 -6.39 13.51
CA PHE A 55 14.68 -6.33 12.06
C PHE A 55 13.70 -5.33 11.45
N PRO A 56 14.04 -4.74 10.29
CA PRO A 56 13.11 -3.89 9.55
C PRO A 56 11.79 -4.61 9.21
N LEU A 57 10.72 -3.82 9.04
CA LEU A 57 9.42 -4.33 8.61
C LEU A 57 9.56 -5.15 7.32
N ALA A 58 8.90 -6.32 7.32
CA ALA A 58 8.89 -7.24 6.18
C ALA A 58 10.26 -7.85 5.83
N TYR A 59 11.23 -7.82 6.73
CA TYR A 59 12.51 -8.52 6.57
C TYR A 59 12.40 -9.96 7.08
N ASP A 60 12.80 -10.92 6.25
CA ASP A 60 12.94 -12.32 6.66
C ASP A 60 14.42 -12.65 6.91
N PRO A 61 14.84 -12.91 8.17
CA PRO A 61 16.23 -13.20 8.51
C PRO A 61 16.70 -14.57 7.99
N ASN A 62 15.80 -15.52 7.74
CA ASN A 62 16.16 -16.86 7.28
C ASN A 62 16.65 -16.83 5.84
N ILE A 63 15.97 -16.07 4.99
CA ILE A 63 16.30 -15.92 3.57
C ILE A 63 17.01 -14.60 3.28
N LYS A 64 17.22 -13.76 4.31
CA LYS A 64 17.87 -12.43 4.20
C LYS A 64 17.22 -11.55 3.13
N TYR A 65 15.89 -11.59 3.06
CA TYR A 65 15.13 -10.87 2.05
C TYR A 65 14.11 -9.93 2.68
N THR A 66 13.94 -8.75 2.09
CA THR A 66 12.90 -7.78 2.46
C THR A 66 11.79 -7.81 1.42
N TYR A 67 10.54 -7.98 1.87
CA TYR A 67 9.36 -7.91 1.02
C TYR A 67 8.87 -6.45 0.90
N PRO A 68 9.26 -5.71 -0.12
CA PRO A 68 8.94 -4.28 -0.21
C PRO A 68 7.44 -4.02 -0.35
N GLY A 69 6.69 -4.96 -0.93
CA GLY A 69 5.25 -4.89 -1.10
C GLY A 69 4.49 -4.74 0.21
N ASN A 70 4.91 -5.40 1.28
CA ASN A 70 4.25 -5.33 2.59
C ASN A 70 4.29 -3.91 3.17
N LYS A 71 5.43 -3.26 3.09
CA LYS A 71 5.59 -1.86 3.55
C LYS A 71 4.74 -0.91 2.72
N HIS A 72 4.75 -1.05 1.40
CA HIS A 72 3.95 -0.21 0.52
C HIS A 72 2.45 -0.42 0.75
N PHE A 73 2.02 -1.67 0.90
CA PHE A 73 0.64 -1.99 1.23
C PHE A 73 0.20 -1.30 2.52
N LEU A 74 0.98 -1.42 3.60
CA LEU A 74 0.65 -0.83 4.89
C LEU A 74 0.55 0.69 4.82
N ILE A 75 1.52 1.36 4.18
CA ILE A 75 1.52 2.82 4.03
C ILE A 75 0.30 3.26 3.22
N ASN A 76 0.01 2.59 2.11
CA ASN A 76 -1.15 2.90 1.27
C ASN A 76 -2.46 2.66 2.01
N ALA A 77 -2.57 1.59 2.79
CA ALA A 77 -3.73 1.29 3.61
C ALA A 77 -4.00 2.38 4.65
N ILE A 78 -2.96 2.82 5.38
CA ILE A 78 -3.07 3.91 6.35
C ILE A 78 -3.46 5.21 5.66
N GLN A 79 -2.82 5.56 4.54
CA GLN A 79 -3.14 6.76 3.78
C GLN A 79 -4.60 6.75 3.31
N TYR A 80 -5.09 5.60 2.85
CA TYR A 80 -6.48 5.43 2.43
C TYR A 80 -7.46 5.61 3.59
N LEU A 81 -7.16 5.05 4.76
CA LEU A 81 -8.00 5.20 5.96
C LEU A 81 -8.04 6.65 6.46
N CYS A 82 -6.96 7.41 6.31
CA CYS A 82 -6.86 8.81 6.70
C CYS A 82 -7.35 9.79 5.62
N ASP A 83 -7.69 9.29 4.44
CA ASP A 83 -8.08 10.14 3.32
C ASP A 83 -9.59 10.40 3.28
N ASP A 84 -10.01 11.47 3.94
CA ASP A 84 -11.41 11.92 3.93
C ASP A 84 -11.81 12.59 2.60
N LYS A 85 -10.84 13.00 1.78
CA LYS A 85 -11.07 13.77 0.53
C LYS A 85 -10.94 12.92 -0.75
N GLY A 86 -10.60 11.63 -0.64
CA GLY A 86 -10.44 10.74 -1.79
C GLY A 86 -9.19 11.01 -2.63
N LEU A 87 -8.18 11.71 -2.08
CA LEU A 87 -6.95 12.03 -2.80
C LEU A 87 -6.03 10.83 -3.01
N ALA A 88 -6.22 9.75 -2.25
CA ALA A 88 -5.45 8.52 -2.39
C ALA A 88 -5.58 7.91 -3.79
N HIS A 89 -6.75 8.06 -4.44
CA HIS A 89 -6.99 7.60 -5.80
C HIS A 89 -6.12 8.32 -6.85
N LEU A 90 -5.61 9.52 -6.56
CA LEU A 90 -4.75 10.26 -7.47
C LEU A 90 -3.32 9.69 -7.52
N LYS A 91 -2.88 9.01 -6.46
CA LYS A 91 -1.54 8.41 -6.39
C LYS A 91 -1.40 7.10 -7.18
N THR A 92 -2.49 6.43 -7.49
CA THR A 92 -2.47 5.14 -8.20
C THR A 92 -2.19 5.27 -9.69
N LYS A 93 -2.08 6.49 -10.21
CA LYS A 93 -1.61 6.71 -11.58
C LYS A 93 -0.09 6.59 -11.58
N GLU A 94 0.43 5.38 -11.50
CA GLU A 94 1.81 5.10 -11.87
C GLU A 94 1.99 5.55 -13.32
N LEU A 95 2.74 6.63 -13.49
CA LEU A 95 3.30 6.99 -14.79
C LEU A 95 4.27 5.86 -15.14
N SER A 96 3.77 4.85 -15.84
CA SER A 96 4.62 3.89 -16.52
C SER A 96 5.43 4.69 -17.55
N LEU A 97 6.59 5.15 -17.14
CA LEU A 97 7.58 5.72 -18.05
C LEU A 97 7.92 4.60 -19.01
N ARG A 98 7.40 4.68 -20.23
CA ARG A 98 7.87 3.83 -21.33
C ARG A 98 9.36 4.16 -21.48
N MET A 99 10.21 3.28 -20.96
CA MET A 99 11.63 3.35 -21.28
C MET A 99 11.76 3.24 -22.79
N LEU A 100 12.47 4.21 -23.39
CA LEU A 100 12.86 4.15 -24.77
C LEU A 100 13.66 2.86 -24.97
N ASP A 101 13.21 2.05 -25.94
CA ASP A 101 13.89 0.84 -26.32
C ASP A 101 15.30 1.20 -26.78
N LYS A 102 16.31 0.80 -26.02
CA LYS A 102 17.71 1.14 -26.29
C LYS A 102 18.16 0.67 -27.68
N GLU A 103 17.66 -0.48 -28.13
CA GLU A 103 18.00 -1.01 -29.45
C GLU A 103 17.44 -0.16 -30.58
N LYS A 104 16.18 0.29 -30.46
CA LYS A 104 15.56 1.19 -31.45
C LYS A 104 16.24 2.56 -31.47
N THR A 105 16.67 3.06 -30.32
CA THR A 105 17.35 4.35 -30.22
C THR A 105 18.73 4.30 -30.85
N GLN A 106 19.51 3.21 -30.66
CA GLN A 106 20.81 3.02 -31.29
C GLN A 106 20.69 2.85 -32.81
N ARG A 107 19.68 2.10 -33.27
CA ARG A 107 19.43 1.87 -34.69
C ARG A 107 19.09 3.18 -35.42
N ASN A 108 18.27 4.03 -34.81
CA ASN A 108 17.94 5.33 -35.40
C ASN A 108 19.12 6.31 -35.36
N LYS A 109 20.02 6.19 -34.39
CA LYS A 109 21.23 7.01 -34.32
C LYS A 109 22.23 6.63 -35.46
N LEU A 110 22.36 5.36 -35.78
CA LEU A 110 23.16 4.87 -36.90
C LEU A 110 22.59 5.37 -38.22
N LEU A 111 21.29 5.27 -38.45
CA LEU A 111 20.63 5.76 -39.67
C LEU A 111 20.78 7.27 -39.85
N LEU A 112 20.79 8.06 -38.79
CA LEU A 112 21.02 9.50 -38.85
C LEU A 112 22.48 9.83 -39.20
N VAL A 113 23.44 9.08 -38.70
CA VAL A 113 24.87 9.27 -39.04
C VAL A 113 25.13 8.95 -40.49
N ASP A 114 24.56 7.87 -41.02
CA ASP A 114 24.71 7.50 -42.43
C ASP A 114 24.05 8.52 -43.37
N PHE A 115 22.89 9.06 -43.01
CA PHE A 115 22.21 10.11 -43.79
C PHE A 115 23.03 11.41 -43.87
N VAL A 116 23.66 11.83 -42.74
CA VAL A 116 24.50 13.03 -42.70
C VAL A 116 25.77 12.83 -43.55
N HIS A 117 26.34 11.63 -43.57
CA HIS A 117 27.57 11.33 -44.34
C HIS A 117 27.33 11.31 -45.86
N GLN A 118 26.12 10.95 -46.32
CA GLN A 118 25.77 10.92 -47.74
C GLN A 118 25.42 12.28 -48.36
N HIS A 119 25.23 13.31 -47.53
CA HIS A 119 24.83 14.66 -47.99
C HIS A 119 25.91 15.73 -47.77
N GLN A 120 27.17 15.32 -47.51
CA GLN A 120 28.35 16.18 -47.53
C GLN A 120 29.18 15.89 -48.80
N ILE A 121 28.65 16.27 -49.96
CA ILE A 121 29.42 16.46 -51.23
C ILE A 121 29.06 17.84 -51.75
#